data_1c3c82e38546516c3b170c1218355e41
#
_entry.id   1c3c82e38546516c3b170c1218355e41
#
_cell.length_a   1.000
_cell.length_b   1.000
_cell.length_c   1.000
_cell.angle_alpha   90.00
_cell.angle_beta   90.00
_cell.angle_gamma   90.00
#
_symmetry.space_group_name_H-M   'P 1'
#
loop_
_entity.id
_entity.type
_entity.pdbx_description
1 polymer ?
#
loop_
_entity_poly.entity_id
_entity_poly.type
_entity_poly.pdbx_seq_one_letter_code
_entity_poly.pdbx_strand_id
1 'polypeptide(L)'
;GPVYAGSEVPGKHDPPTRIGMNIVLFVLTFTSSIYWGFIQYQQFYSEELRHVLTSNPLEAPSALLGGLPFGVAVIAILLAHEMGHYLTCRHYGISASLPYFLPLPPPNLVPTLLPGTMGAVIRIRGTITSRRALFDIAVAGPIAGWVAALPILGYGLSQSRVVSTIEIETSGFYLTLGEPLLWGPMSRFFGPEVGPAQDLVMHPLAFVGWFALLITAMNLLPVGQLDGG
;
A
#
# COMPACT_ATOMS: atom_id res chain seq x y z
N GLY A 1 -11.85 16.30 -49.07
CA GLY A 1 -11.79 15.01 -48.43
C GLY A 1 -13.03 14.73 -47.59
N PRO A 2 -13.54 13.51 -47.50
CA PRO A 2 -14.80 13.23 -46.83
C PRO A 2 -14.66 13.42 -45.31
N VAL A 3 -15.56 14.23 -44.76
CA VAL A 3 -15.80 14.38 -43.34
C VAL A 3 -16.44 13.09 -42.86
N TYR A 4 -15.71 12.30 -42.09
CA TYR A 4 -16.30 11.15 -41.37
C TYR A 4 -17.19 11.76 -40.25
N ALA A 5 -18.49 11.79 -40.51
CA ALA A 5 -19.47 11.99 -39.48
C ALA A 5 -19.35 10.83 -38.49
N GLY A 6 -19.04 11.16 -37.26
CA GLY A 6 -18.93 10.21 -36.17
C GLY A 6 -20.29 9.52 -35.99
N SER A 7 -20.34 8.23 -36.28
CA SER A 7 -21.42 7.36 -35.83
C SER A 7 -21.35 7.31 -34.31
N GLU A 8 -22.29 7.99 -33.65
CA GLU A 8 -22.56 7.76 -32.22
C GLU A 8 -22.82 6.27 -32.04
N VAL A 9 -21.88 5.58 -31.41
CA VAL A 9 -22.11 4.20 -30.95
C VAL A 9 -23.17 4.30 -29.86
N PRO A 10 -24.35 3.64 -30.03
CA PRO A 10 -25.42 3.69 -29.02
C PRO A 10 -24.85 3.31 -27.68
N GLY A 11 -25.07 4.14 -26.66
CA GLY A 11 -24.55 3.98 -25.33
C GLY A 11 -24.85 2.59 -24.79
N LYS A 12 -23.80 1.77 -24.68
CA LYS A 12 -23.81 0.61 -23.79
C LYS A 12 -24.07 1.19 -22.40
N HIS A 13 -25.28 0.98 -21.88
CA HIS A 13 -25.60 1.26 -20.49
C HIS A 13 -24.51 0.62 -19.64
N ASP A 14 -23.65 1.43 -19.07
CA ASP A 14 -22.68 0.96 -18.09
C ASP A 14 -23.48 0.19 -17.00
N PRO A 15 -23.16 -1.07 -16.73
CA PRO A 15 -23.85 -1.77 -15.66
C PRO A 15 -23.67 -0.96 -14.38
N PRO A 16 -24.72 -0.85 -13.55
CA PRO A 16 -24.68 0.00 -12.36
C PRO A 16 -23.43 -0.30 -11.55
N THR A 17 -22.69 0.73 -11.23
CA THR A 17 -21.54 0.60 -10.32
C THR A 17 -22.05 -0.03 -9.03
N ARG A 18 -21.57 -1.23 -8.70
CA ARG A 18 -21.97 -1.93 -7.47
C ARG A 18 -21.27 -1.26 -6.29
N ILE A 19 -21.65 -0.01 -5.98
CA ILE A 19 -21.07 0.80 -4.89
C ILE A 19 -21.04 0.00 -3.58
N GLY A 20 -22.09 -0.78 -3.31
CA GLY A 20 -22.15 -1.65 -2.13
C GLY A 20 -20.97 -2.65 -2.07
N MET A 21 -20.55 -3.23 -3.20
CA MET A 21 -19.40 -4.14 -3.23
C MET A 21 -18.10 -3.40 -2.93
N ASN A 22 -17.90 -2.20 -3.50
CA ASN A 22 -16.70 -1.39 -3.21
C ASN A 22 -16.61 -1.04 -1.73
N ILE A 23 -17.74 -0.67 -1.10
CA ILE A 23 -17.80 -0.36 0.33
C ILE A 23 -17.47 -1.61 1.18
N VAL A 24 -18.07 -2.75 0.87
CA VAL A 24 -17.80 -4.01 1.60
C VAL A 24 -16.32 -4.37 1.51
N LEU A 25 -15.76 -4.38 0.30
CA LEU A 25 -14.34 -4.70 0.09
C LEU A 25 -13.41 -3.69 0.78
N PHE A 26 -13.75 -2.40 0.76
CA PHE A 26 -13.02 -1.36 1.49
C PHE A 26 -13.02 -1.64 2.99
N VAL A 27 -14.18 -1.88 3.60
CA VAL A 27 -14.29 -2.17 5.03
C VAL A 27 -13.52 -3.42 5.42
N LEU A 28 -13.62 -4.49 4.62
CA LEU A 28 -12.88 -5.73 4.86
C LEU A 28 -11.37 -5.50 4.77
N THR A 29 -10.90 -4.79 3.75
CA THR A 29 -9.47 -4.48 3.58
C THR A 29 -8.95 -3.59 4.71
N PHE A 30 -9.71 -2.57 5.09
CA PHE A 30 -9.33 -1.69 6.19
C PHE A 30 -9.23 -2.45 7.51
N THR A 31 -10.24 -3.29 7.83
CA THR A 31 -10.23 -4.13 9.03
C THR A 31 -9.05 -5.12 9.03
N SER A 32 -8.80 -5.76 7.88
CA SER A 32 -7.65 -6.65 7.72
C SER A 32 -6.33 -5.93 7.93
N SER A 33 -6.16 -4.74 7.36
CA SER A 33 -4.94 -3.94 7.53
C SER A 33 -4.75 -3.45 8.96
N ILE A 34 -5.83 -3.10 9.69
CA ILE A 34 -5.75 -2.77 11.12
C ILE A 34 -5.28 -4.00 11.91
N TYR A 35 -5.81 -5.18 11.64
CA TYR A 35 -5.41 -6.40 12.32
C TYR A 35 -3.93 -6.75 12.06
N TRP A 36 -3.46 -6.61 10.82
CA TRP A 36 -2.05 -6.76 10.48
C TRP A 36 -1.18 -5.73 11.19
N GLY A 37 -1.61 -4.49 11.21
CA GLY A 37 -0.95 -3.41 11.95
C GLY A 37 -0.83 -3.72 13.42
N PHE A 38 -1.89 -4.20 14.05
CA PHE A 38 -1.88 -4.63 15.43
C PHE A 38 -0.77 -5.66 15.70
N ILE A 39 -0.65 -6.70 14.88
CA ILE A 39 0.40 -7.72 15.02
C ILE A 39 1.80 -7.10 14.86
N GLN A 40 1.99 -6.25 13.84
CA GLN A 40 3.27 -5.57 13.61
C GLN A 40 3.69 -4.67 14.77
N TYR A 41 2.73 -3.92 15.34
CA TYR A 41 2.98 -3.10 16.53
C TYR A 41 3.28 -3.95 17.76
N GLN A 42 2.60 -5.08 17.96
CA GLN A 42 2.93 -6.01 19.04
C GLN A 42 4.36 -6.54 18.92
N GLN A 43 4.80 -6.91 17.73
CA GLN A 43 6.17 -7.38 17.49
C GLN A 43 7.19 -6.26 17.73
N PHE A 44 6.92 -5.06 17.25
CA PHE A 44 7.82 -3.92 17.38
C PHE A 44 7.99 -3.44 18.83
N TYR A 45 6.90 -3.42 19.61
CA TYR A 45 6.88 -2.97 21.00
C TYR A 45 6.89 -4.14 22.02
N SER A 46 7.32 -5.34 21.62
CA SER A 46 7.17 -6.58 22.40
C SER A 46 7.71 -6.51 23.83
N GLU A 47 8.72 -5.71 24.09
CA GLU A 47 9.29 -5.54 25.43
C GLU A 47 8.46 -4.60 26.32
N GLU A 48 8.01 -3.45 25.76
CA GLU A 48 7.33 -2.40 26.53
C GLU A 48 5.81 -2.63 26.69
N LEU A 49 5.18 -3.25 25.68
CA LEU A 49 3.73 -3.47 25.62
C LEU A 49 3.30 -4.90 25.91
N ARG A 50 4.23 -5.79 26.17
CA ARG A 50 3.92 -7.22 26.45
C ARG A 50 2.86 -7.38 27.54
N HIS A 51 2.85 -6.52 28.55
CA HIS A 51 1.85 -6.54 29.64
C HIS A 51 0.46 -5.99 29.23
N VAL A 52 0.40 -5.15 28.19
CA VAL A 52 -0.85 -4.52 27.74
C VAL A 52 -1.46 -5.25 26.56
N LEU A 53 -0.64 -5.89 25.71
CA LEU A 53 -1.05 -6.48 24.44
C LEU A 53 -1.11 -8.02 24.44
N THR A 54 -0.80 -8.68 25.56
CA THR A 54 -0.97 -10.14 25.73
C THR A 54 -2.43 -10.58 25.80
N SER A 55 -3.36 -9.65 25.88
CA SER A 55 -4.78 -9.94 25.76
C SER A 55 -5.12 -10.32 24.32
N ASN A 56 -5.85 -11.44 24.19
CA ASN A 56 -6.44 -11.84 22.92
C ASN A 56 -7.17 -10.62 22.28
N PRO A 57 -6.93 -10.27 20.99
CA PRO A 57 -7.62 -9.15 20.34
C PRO A 57 -9.13 -9.19 20.45
N LEU A 58 -9.72 -10.39 20.57
CA LEU A 58 -11.15 -10.60 20.76
C LEU A 58 -11.60 -10.27 22.20
N GLU A 59 -10.70 -10.31 23.17
CA GLU A 59 -10.98 -9.98 24.58
C GLU A 59 -10.76 -8.50 24.90
N ALA A 60 -9.91 -7.83 24.09
CA ALA A 60 -9.65 -6.40 24.22
C ALA A 60 -9.76 -5.70 22.85
N PRO A 61 -10.98 -5.41 22.36
CA PRO A 61 -11.17 -4.74 21.07
C PRO A 61 -10.43 -3.38 20.97
N SER A 62 -10.20 -2.71 22.10
CA SER A 62 -9.42 -1.48 22.17
C SER A 62 -7.95 -1.68 21.78
N ALA A 63 -7.38 -2.87 21.99
CA ALA A 63 -6.01 -3.18 21.57
C ALA A 63 -5.86 -3.20 20.04
N LEU A 64 -6.91 -3.57 19.30
CA LEU A 64 -6.92 -3.49 17.85
C LEU A 64 -6.74 -2.06 17.33
N LEU A 65 -7.16 -1.06 18.10
CA LEU A 65 -6.99 0.35 17.76
C LEU A 65 -5.50 0.73 17.65
N GLY A 66 -4.60 0.00 18.31
CA GLY A 66 -3.14 0.12 18.11
C GLY A 66 -2.70 -0.11 16.65
N GLY A 67 -3.43 -0.93 15.89
CA GLY A 67 -3.17 -1.14 14.46
C GLY A 67 -3.76 -0.06 13.52
N LEU A 68 -4.56 0.87 14.05
CA LEU A 68 -5.25 1.87 13.25
C LEU A 68 -4.31 2.75 12.40
N PRO A 69 -3.18 3.28 12.92
CA PRO A 69 -2.25 4.06 12.12
C PRO A 69 -1.72 3.29 10.91
N PHE A 70 -1.45 1.99 11.08
CA PHE A 70 -1.02 1.11 10.00
C PHE A 70 -2.10 0.95 8.93
N GLY A 71 -3.33 0.60 9.33
CA GLY A 71 -4.46 0.45 8.42
C GLY A 71 -4.78 1.75 7.66
N VAL A 72 -4.74 2.90 8.34
CA VAL A 72 -4.91 4.22 7.70
C VAL A 72 -3.81 4.48 6.68
N ALA A 73 -2.54 4.20 7.02
CA ALA A 73 -1.41 4.40 6.11
C ALA A 73 -1.53 3.53 4.85
N VAL A 74 -1.85 2.24 5.01
CA VAL A 74 -2.05 1.31 3.88
C VAL A 74 -3.17 1.80 2.96
N ILE A 75 -4.34 2.12 3.52
CA ILE A 75 -5.48 2.60 2.73
C ILE A 75 -5.19 3.94 2.07
N ALA A 76 -4.52 4.87 2.75
CA ALA A 76 -4.17 6.17 2.18
C ALA A 76 -3.28 6.03 0.94
N ILE A 77 -2.26 5.17 1.01
CA ILE A 77 -1.36 4.93 -0.12
C ILE A 77 -2.09 4.25 -1.28
N LEU A 78 -2.85 3.18 -1.00
CA LEU A 78 -3.62 2.48 -2.03
C LEU A 78 -4.66 3.40 -2.68
N LEU A 79 -5.38 4.17 -1.87
CA LEU A 79 -6.36 5.12 -2.38
C LEU A 79 -5.70 6.19 -3.25
N ALA A 80 -4.57 6.76 -2.82
CA ALA A 80 -3.81 7.72 -3.61
C ALA A 80 -3.38 7.13 -4.96
N HIS A 81 -2.86 5.90 -4.96
CA HIS A 81 -2.44 5.18 -6.16
C HIS A 81 -3.60 5.01 -7.14
N GLU A 82 -4.69 4.38 -6.71
CA GLU A 82 -5.85 4.11 -7.57
C GLU A 82 -6.56 5.40 -8.03
N MET A 83 -6.58 6.42 -7.18
CA MET A 83 -7.13 7.74 -7.54
C MET A 83 -6.26 8.46 -8.56
N GLY A 84 -4.94 8.23 -8.56
CA GLY A 84 -4.05 8.72 -9.61
C GLY A 84 -4.49 8.20 -10.99
N HIS A 85 -4.66 6.90 -11.12
CA HIS A 85 -5.19 6.27 -12.35
C HIS A 85 -6.60 6.76 -12.68
N TYR A 86 -7.51 6.75 -11.70
CA TYR A 86 -8.90 7.12 -11.89
C TYR A 86 -9.06 8.57 -12.37
N LEU A 87 -8.41 9.51 -11.71
CA LEU A 87 -8.51 10.95 -12.07
C LEU A 87 -7.91 11.21 -13.45
N THR A 88 -6.82 10.53 -13.81
CA THR A 88 -6.21 10.64 -15.13
C THR A 88 -7.10 10.04 -16.20
N CYS A 89 -7.74 8.90 -15.96
CA CYS A 89 -8.78 8.37 -16.85
C CYS A 89 -9.89 9.38 -17.06
N ARG A 90 -10.39 10.00 -15.99
CA ARG A 90 -11.43 11.01 -16.05
C ARG A 90 -11.00 12.25 -16.85
N HIS A 91 -9.74 12.67 -16.69
CA HIS A 91 -9.17 13.80 -17.46
C HIS A 91 -9.18 13.51 -18.96
N TYR A 92 -8.93 12.28 -19.39
CA TYR A 92 -8.98 11.88 -20.79
C TYR A 92 -10.37 11.44 -21.28
N GLY A 93 -11.42 11.62 -20.47
CA GLY A 93 -12.78 11.20 -20.81
C GLY A 93 -12.99 9.69 -20.88
N ILE A 94 -12.10 8.93 -20.25
CA ILE A 94 -12.14 7.46 -20.23
C ILE A 94 -12.91 7.02 -18.98
N SER A 95 -13.91 6.16 -19.16
CA SER A 95 -14.70 5.62 -18.05
C SER A 95 -13.88 4.63 -17.24
N ALA A 96 -13.82 4.83 -15.92
CA ALA A 96 -13.19 3.92 -14.98
C ALA A 96 -14.10 3.69 -13.76
N SER A 97 -13.99 2.51 -13.14
CA SER A 97 -14.71 2.20 -11.90
C SER A 97 -14.05 2.87 -10.69
N LEU A 98 -14.79 2.98 -9.60
CA LEU A 98 -14.17 3.22 -8.29
C LEU A 98 -13.24 2.06 -7.91
N PRO A 99 -12.24 2.28 -7.05
CA PRO A 99 -11.32 1.26 -6.60
C PRO A 99 -12.03 0.07 -5.94
N TYR A 100 -11.57 -1.13 -6.26
CA TYR A 100 -11.90 -2.37 -5.56
C TYR A 100 -10.70 -2.76 -4.72
N PHE A 101 -10.84 -2.67 -3.41
CA PHE A 101 -9.81 -3.07 -2.47
C PHE A 101 -9.87 -4.59 -2.26
N LEU A 102 -8.71 -5.24 -2.22
CA LEU A 102 -8.61 -6.69 -2.11
C LEU A 102 -8.11 -7.06 -0.69
N PRO A 103 -9.01 -7.50 0.20
CA PRO A 103 -8.62 -7.87 1.56
C PRO A 103 -7.75 -9.13 1.55
N LEU A 104 -6.80 -9.18 2.47
CA LEU A 104 -6.01 -10.37 2.72
C LEU A 104 -6.55 -11.10 3.96
N PRO A 105 -6.61 -12.44 3.94
CA PRO A 105 -6.93 -13.21 5.14
C PRO A 105 -5.95 -12.93 6.30
N PRO A 106 -6.36 -13.15 7.55
CA PRO A 106 -5.48 -13.01 8.71
C PRO A 106 -4.19 -13.82 8.58
N PRO A 107 -3.06 -13.35 9.14
CA PRO A 107 -1.74 -13.97 8.94
C PRO A 107 -1.61 -15.38 9.54
N ASN A 108 -2.45 -15.75 10.48
CA ASN A 108 -2.55 -17.11 10.99
C ASN A 108 -3.12 -18.11 9.98
N LEU A 109 -3.82 -17.63 8.94
CA LEU A 109 -4.34 -18.45 7.84
C LEU A 109 -3.42 -18.44 6.62
N VAL A 110 -2.82 -17.30 6.33
CA VAL A 110 -1.91 -17.11 5.18
C VAL A 110 -0.67 -16.33 5.64
N PRO A 111 0.43 -17.02 5.99
CA PRO A 111 1.68 -16.34 6.30
C PRO A 111 2.18 -15.57 5.08
N THR A 112 2.28 -14.26 5.18
CA THR A 112 2.72 -13.41 4.08
C THR A 112 3.32 -12.12 4.62
N LEU A 113 4.15 -11.49 3.80
CA LEU A 113 4.72 -10.16 4.08
C LEU A 113 3.79 -9.02 3.64
N LEU A 114 2.64 -9.32 3.04
CA LEU A 114 1.72 -8.31 2.56
C LEU A 114 1.05 -7.57 3.73
N PRO A 115 0.85 -6.25 3.64
CA PRO A 115 0.35 -5.43 4.75
C PRO A 115 -1.18 -5.50 4.96
N GLY A 116 -1.74 -6.71 5.02
CA GLY A 116 -3.18 -6.94 5.23
C GLY A 116 -4.06 -6.76 3.99
N THR A 117 -3.45 -6.62 2.82
CA THR A 117 -4.14 -6.43 1.54
C THR A 117 -3.34 -7.02 0.39
N MET A 118 -4.04 -7.46 -0.65
CA MET A 118 -3.44 -7.81 -1.95
C MET A 118 -3.38 -6.61 -2.90
N GLY A 119 -3.68 -5.40 -2.42
CA GLY A 119 -3.73 -4.19 -3.22
C GLY A 119 -5.14 -3.70 -3.49
N ALA A 120 -5.25 -2.80 -4.45
CA ALA A 120 -6.52 -2.32 -4.98
C ALA A 120 -6.43 -2.26 -6.50
N VAL A 121 -7.57 -2.26 -7.18
CA VAL A 121 -7.62 -2.19 -8.64
C VAL A 121 -8.79 -1.33 -9.10
N ILE A 122 -8.59 -0.55 -10.16
CA ILE A 122 -9.68 0.08 -10.92
C ILE A 122 -9.95 -0.71 -12.20
N ARG A 123 -11.17 -0.65 -12.68
CA ARG A 123 -11.55 -1.25 -13.97
C ARG A 123 -11.75 -0.14 -14.99
N ILE A 124 -10.84 -0.04 -15.95
CA ILE A 124 -10.96 0.86 -17.10
C ILE A 124 -11.94 0.22 -18.10
N ARG A 125 -12.95 0.99 -18.53
CA ARG A 125 -14.05 0.50 -19.39
C ARG A 125 -14.02 1.07 -20.82
N GLY A 126 -13.18 2.08 -21.05
CA GLY A 126 -13.03 2.72 -22.36
C GLY A 126 -11.82 2.19 -23.13
N THR A 127 -11.82 2.40 -24.44
CA THR A 127 -10.64 2.16 -25.28
C THR A 127 -9.69 3.34 -25.15
N ILE A 128 -8.43 3.06 -24.83
CA ILE A 128 -7.38 4.06 -24.80
C ILE A 128 -6.84 4.21 -26.21
N THR A 129 -7.17 5.30 -26.91
CA THR A 129 -6.80 5.51 -28.31
C THR A 129 -5.49 6.29 -28.47
N SER A 130 -5.00 6.92 -27.41
CA SER A 130 -3.79 7.74 -27.41
C SER A 130 -2.68 7.11 -26.61
N ARG A 131 -1.48 6.96 -27.20
CA ARG A 131 -0.27 6.51 -26.48
C ARG A 131 0.09 7.41 -25.30
N ARG A 132 -0.16 8.73 -25.46
CA ARG A 132 0.05 9.70 -24.37
C ARG A 132 -0.89 9.43 -23.21
N ALA A 133 -2.19 9.25 -23.49
CA ALA A 133 -3.17 8.93 -22.44
C ALA A 133 -2.83 7.62 -21.71
N LEU A 134 -2.40 6.59 -22.46
CA LEU A 134 -1.94 5.33 -21.88
C LEU A 134 -0.77 5.54 -20.92
N PHE A 135 0.26 6.27 -21.34
CA PHE A 135 1.42 6.57 -20.51
C PHE A 135 1.04 7.40 -19.28
N ASP A 136 0.28 8.48 -19.46
CA ASP A 136 -0.12 9.36 -18.35
C ASP A 136 -0.96 8.61 -17.31
N ILE A 137 -1.88 7.74 -17.75
CA ILE A 137 -2.67 6.90 -16.85
C ILE A 137 -1.77 5.91 -16.11
N ALA A 138 -0.87 5.20 -16.82
CA ALA A 138 0.02 4.21 -16.24
C ALA A 138 0.92 4.79 -15.15
N VAL A 139 1.44 6.01 -15.33
CA VAL A 139 2.40 6.64 -14.41
C VAL A 139 1.71 7.39 -13.26
N ALA A 140 0.48 7.88 -13.46
CA ALA A 140 -0.22 8.71 -12.48
C ALA A 140 -0.47 7.99 -11.14
N GLY A 141 -0.86 6.71 -11.17
CA GLY A 141 -1.05 5.91 -9.96
C GLY A 141 0.23 5.76 -9.15
N PRO A 142 1.29 5.20 -9.74
CA PRO A 142 2.59 5.09 -9.13
C PRO A 142 3.11 6.40 -8.51
N ILE A 143 3.06 7.51 -9.22
CA ILE A 143 3.49 8.81 -8.68
C ILE A 143 2.65 9.22 -7.48
N ALA A 144 1.31 9.13 -7.58
CA ALA A 144 0.43 9.50 -6.48
C ALA A 144 0.66 8.59 -5.24
N GLY A 145 0.86 7.29 -5.45
CA GLY A 145 1.23 6.34 -4.40
C GLY A 145 2.55 6.71 -3.71
N TRP A 146 3.58 7.09 -4.47
CA TRP A 146 4.86 7.54 -3.92
C TRP A 146 4.71 8.82 -3.09
N VAL A 147 4.00 9.81 -3.61
CA VAL A 147 3.76 11.07 -2.88
C VAL A 147 3.08 10.81 -1.54
N ALA A 148 2.16 9.85 -1.48
CA ALA A 148 1.50 9.46 -0.23
C ALA A 148 2.43 8.62 0.68
N ALA A 149 3.29 7.76 0.11
CA ALA A 149 4.16 6.87 0.87
C ALA A 149 5.34 7.59 1.53
N LEU A 150 5.92 8.60 0.89
CA LEU A 150 7.12 9.28 1.38
C LEU A 150 6.98 9.88 2.79
N PRO A 151 5.92 10.65 3.13
CA PRO A 151 5.76 11.18 4.49
C PRO A 151 5.52 10.07 5.51
N ILE A 152 4.82 9.00 5.14
CA ILE A 152 4.59 7.85 6.01
C ILE A 152 5.90 7.11 6.29
N LEU A 153 6.72 6.90 5.25
CA LEU A 153 8.05 6.32 5.39
C LEU A 153 8.95 7.19 6.26
N GLY A 154 8.99 8.50 6.01
CA GLY A 154 9.81 9.43 6.79
C GLY A 154 9.44 9.43 8.28
N TYR A 155 8.14 9.51 8.58
CA TYR A 155 7.67 9.39 9.96
C TYR A 155 8.01 8.02 10.56
N GLY A 156 7.76 6.93 9.84
CA GLY A 156 8.08 5.58 10.29
C GLY A 156 9.57 5.40 10.58
N LEU A 157 10.45 5.92 9.72
CA LEU A 157 11.90 5.89 9.93
C LEU A 157 12.33 6.64 11.19
N SER A 158 11.73 7.82 11.46
CA SER A 158 12.01 8.57 12.68
C SER A 158 11.60 7.85 13.98
N GLN A 159 10.69 6.89 13.89
CA GLN A 159 10.24 6.05 15.00
C GLN A 159 10.93 4.68 15.03
N SER A 160 11.79 4.37 14.06
CA SER A 160 12.52 3.11 13.97
C SER A 160 13.63 3.03 15.02
N ARG A 161 14.03 1.82 15.39
CA ARG A 161 14.99 1.58 16.48
C ARG A 161 16.27 0.97 15.94
N VAL A 162 17.40 1.32 16.58
CA VAL A 162 18.69 0.70 16.31
C VAL A 162 18.95 -0.35 17.38
N VAL A 163 19.29 -1.55 16.96
CA VAL A 163 19.59 -2.67 17.83
C VAL A 163 20.94 -3.29 17.46
N SER A 164 21.55 -4.02 18.40
CA SER A 164 22.78 -4.76 18.12
C SER A 164 22.50 -5.92 17.16
N THR A 165 23.39 -6.18 16.20
CA THR A 165 23.30 -7.34 15.30
C THR A 165 23.23 -8.65 16.07
N ILE A 166 23.93 -8.77 17.21
CA ILE A 166 23.89 -9.96 18.08
C ILE A 166 22.50 -10.18 18.67
N GLU A 167 21.80 -9.09 19.04
CA GLU A 167 20.44 -9.16 19.60
C GLU A 167 19.46 -9.66 18.55
N ILE A 168 19.59 -9.22 17.30
CA ILE A 168 18.77 -9.71 16.18
C ILE A 168 19.02 -11.20 15.94
N GLU A 169 20.27 -11.63 15.87
CA GLU A 169 20.64 -13.03 15.63
C GLU A 169 20.13 -13.95 16.75
N THR A 170 20.11 -13.49 17.99
CA THR A 170 19.63 -14.27 19.14
C THR A 170 18.10 -14.26 19.27
N SER A 171 17.38 -13.33 18.64
CA SER A 171 15.91 -13.26 18.68
C SER A 171 15.21 -14.37 17.89
N GLY A 172 15.92 -15.12 17.07
CA GLY A 172 15.49 -16.34 16.40
C GLY A 172 15.03 -16.14 14.96
N PHE A 173 14.02 -15.35 14.67
CA PHE A 173 13.56 -15.09 13.30
C PHE A 173 13.64 -13.61 12.96
N TYR A 174 14.41 -13.29 11.94
CA TYR A 174 14.46 -11.96 11.35
C TYR A 174 14.46 -12.04 9.82
N LEU A 175 13.96 -11.01 9.18
CA LEU A 175 13.95 -10.89 7.73
C LEU A 175 14.71 -9.63 7.33
N THR A 176 15.79 -9.82 6.59
CA THR A 176 16.51 -8.71 5.98
C THR A 176 15.80 -8.29 4.70
N LEU A 177 15.41 -7.03 4.64
CA LEU A 177 14.72 -6.46 3.48
C LEU A 177 15.72 -5.75 2.56
N GLY A 178 15.47 -5.81 1.26
CA GLY A 178 16.25 -5.06 0.28
C GLY A 178 16.03 -3.56 0.41
N GLU A 179 16.99 -2.77 -0.04
CA GLU A 179 16.94 -1.31 0.00
C GLU A 179 16.43 -0.75 -1.34
N PRO A 180 15.18 -0.25 -1.42
CA PRO A 180 14.70 0.48 -2.59
C PRO A 180 15.53 1.75 -2.82
N LEU A 181 15.57 2.25 -4.07
CA LEU A 181 16.41 3.39 -4.46
C LEU A 181 16.30 4.63 -3.54
N LEU A 182 15.10 4.93 -3.05
CA LEU A 182 14.86 6.06 -2.14
C LEU A 182 15.14 5.74 -0.67
N TRP A 183 15.41 4.48 -0.32
CA TRP A 183 15.65 4.09 1.07
C TRP A 183 16.84 4.78 1.68
N GLY A 184 18.01 4.75 1.02
CA GLY A 184 19.23 5.34 1.52
C GLY A 184 19.12 6.84 1.83
N PRO A 185 18.63 7.68 0.90
CA PRO A 185 18.35 9.09 1.20
C PRO A 185 17.35 9.29 2.34
N MET A 186 16.26 8.53 2.36
CA MET A 186 15.21 8.65 3.36
C MET A 186 15.70 8.23 4.75
N SER A 187 16.43 7.13 4.86
CA SER A 187 16.98 6.65 6.13
C SER A 187 18.04 7.60 6.72
N ARG A 188 18.87 8.19 5.86
CA ARG A 188 19.86 9.20 6.30
C ARG A 188 19.21 10.48 6.79
N PHE A 189 18.08 10.89 6.22
CA PHE A 189 17.45 12.16 6.58
C PHE A 189 16.49 12.04 7.76
N PHE A 190 15.75 10.94 7.85
CA PHE A 190 14.69 10.74 8.83
C PHE A 190 14.99 9.65 9.87
N GLY A 191 15.84 8.69 9.53
CA GLY A 191 16.16 7.55 10.41
C GLY A 191 17.23 7.89 11.45
N PRO A 192 17.38 7.03 12.47
CA PRO A 192 18.47 7.10 13.41
C PRO A 192 19.80 6.73 12.73
N GLU A 193 20.91 7.21 13.28
CA GLU A 193 22.26 6.80 12.85
C GLU A 193 22.50 5.35 13.27
N VAL A 194 22.92 4.52 12.31
CA VAL A 194 23.23 3.10 12.51
C VAL A 194 24.75 2.93 12.54
N GLY A 195 25.30 2.48 13.66
CA GLY A 195 26.73 2.26 13.85
C GLY A 195 27.19 0.88 13.34
N PRO A 196 28.53 0.63 13.36
CA PRO A 196 29.06 -0.69 13.04
C PRO A 196 28.54 -1.74 14.04
N ALA A 197 28.15 -2.92 13.55
CA ALA A 197 27.53 -4.01 14.32
C ALA A 197 26.15 -3.66 14.91
N GLN A 198 25.45 -2.74 14.27
CA GLN A 198 24.05 -2.40 14.56
C GLN A 198 23.23 -2.54 13.30
N ASP A 199 21.91 -2.73 13.49
CA ASP A 199 20.96 -2.79 12.41
C ASP A 199 19.68 -2.04 12.78
N LEU A 200 18.86 -1.70 11.77
CA LEU A 200 17.66 -0.92 11.91
C LEU A 200 16.43 -1.85 11.99
N VAL A 201 15.78 -1.86 13.13
CA VAL A 201 14.45 -2.46 13.27
C VAL A 201 13.40 -1.44 12.86
N MET A 202 12.74 -1.72 11.75
CA MET A 202 11.76 -0.81 11.17
C MET A 202 10.50 -0.71 12.00
N HIS A 203 10.08 0.52 12.27
CA HIS A 203 8.75 0.80 12.78
C HIS A 203 7.67 0.32 11.78
N PRO A 204 6.48 -0.16 12.21
CA PRO A 204 5.44 -0.64 11.31
C PRO A 204 5.07 0.31 10.17
N LEU A 205 5.05 1.62 10.40
CA LEU A 205 4.81 2.61 9.35
C LEU A 205 5.99 2.75 8.36
N ALA A 206 7.24 2.54 8.81
CA ALA A 206 8.38 2.48 7.89
C ALA A 206 8.25 1.28 6.95
N PHE A 207 7.80 0.13 7.47
CA PHE A 207 7.53 -1.05 6.66
C PHE A 207 6.43 -0.80 5.61
N VAL A 208 5.32 -0.14 5.97
CA VAL A 208 4.26 0.23 5.00
C VAL A 208 4.82 1.12 3.89
N GLY A 209 5.60 2.16 4.24
CA GLY A 209 6.22 3.04 3.27
C GLY A 209 7.23 2.32 2.37
N TRP A 210 8.09 1.49 2.94
CA TRP A 210 9.04 0.65 2.21
C TRP A 210 8.34 -0.28 1.23
N PHE A 211 7.29 -0.98 1.69
CA PHE A 211 6.51 -1.89 0.87
C PHE A 211 5.81 -1.17 -0.29
N ALA A 212 5.29 0.03 -0.04
CA ALA A 212 4.69 0.88 -1.07
C ALA A 212 5.70 1.29 -2.14
N LEU A 213 6.93 1.66 -1.76
CA LEU A 213 8.00 1.96 -2.71
C LEU A 213 8.33 0.75 -3.58
N LEU A 214 8.42 -0.44 -2.97
CA LEU A 214 8.72 -1.69 -3.67
C LEU A 214 7.63 -2.02 -4.70
N ILE A 215 6.37 -2.06 -4.26
CA ILE A 215 5.23 -2.41 -5.14
C ILE A 215 5.09 -1.38 -6.26
N THR A 216 5.26 -0.11 -5.97
CA THR A 216 5.18 0.94 -6.99
C THR A 216 6.30 0.82 -8.02
N ALA A 217 7.52 0.48 -7.58
CA ALA A 217 8.63 0.21 -8.50
C ALA A 217 8.34 -1.01 -9.38
N MET A 218 7.74 -2.07 -8.82
CA MET A 218 7.32 -3.25 -9.59
C MET A 218 6.22 -2.91 -10.59
N ASN A 219 5.25 -2.07 -10.22
CA ASN A 219 4.16 -1.66 -11.11
C ASN A 219 4.65 -0.85 -12.32
N LEU A 220 5.77 -0.15 -12.20
CA LEU A 220 6.38 0.58 -13.33
C LEU A 220 7.16 -0.32 -14.29
N LEU A 221 7.36 -1.61 -13.98
CA LEU A 221 8.00 -2.51 -14.91
C LEU A 221 7.11 -2.76 -16.15
N PRO A 222 7.67 -2.82 -17.36
CA PRO A 222 6.91 -3.04 -18.59
C PRO A 222 6.50 -4.52 -18.74
N VAL A 223 5.69 -5.02 -17.80
CA VAL A 223 5.17 -6.39 -17.80
C VAL A 223 3.66 -6.31 -17.96
N GLY A 224 3.10 -6.98 -18.95
CA GLY A 224 1.73 -6.82 -19.47
C GLY A 224 0.55 -7.00 -18.51
N GLN A 225 0.78 -7.15 -17.21
CA GLN A 225 -0.25 -7.17 -16.16
C GLN A 225 0.00 -6.10 -15.07
N LEU A 226 1.04 -5.28 -15.24
CA LEU A 226 1.39 -4.17 -14.36
C LEU A 226 1.09 -2.83 -15.03
N ASP A 227 1.10 -1.74 -14.27
CA ASP A 227 0.74 -0.40 -14.75
C ASP A 227 1.64 0.09 -15.90
N GLY A 228 2.87 -0.42 -15.98
CA GLY A 228 3.85 -0.07 -17.02
C GLY A 228 3.80 -0.96 -18.28
N GLY A 229 2.89 -1.95 -18.34
CA GLY A 229 2.78 -2.94 -19.42
C GLY A 229 1.70 -2.67 -20.46
#